data_dddc8f387ecc76ff061f219215e06c8d
#
_entry.id   dddc8f387ecc76ff061f219215e06c8d
#
_cell.length_a   1.000
_cell.length_b   1.000
_cell.length_c   1.000
_cell.angle_alpha   90.00
_cell.angle_beta   90.00
_cell.angle_gamma   90.00
#
_symmetry.space_group_name_H-M   'P 1'
#
loop_
_entity.id
_entity.type
_entity.pdbx_description
1 polymer ?
#
loop_
_entity_poly.entity_id
_entity_poly.type
_entity_poly.pdbx_seq_one_letter_code
_entity_poly.pdbx_strand_id
1 'polypeptide(L)'
;MFGGGFESFFGGGFEGGPGGPSKPVDNNKFYEALGVAKTATAAEIKKAYRKLALKNHPDKGGDPELFKTITVAYEVLSDPEKRELYDQYGEEGLQNGGGGADASDLFSQFFRGQGGRRPRGPQKGEDLTHPLKVSLEDLYNGKTVKLAVNRDVLCSRCEGRGGAEGAEKTCDTCQGRGMRVQLRHIAPGMVQQMQSVCPDCRGQGKSIRESDRCKACKGKKVTKERKVLEVHIEKGMRNGQRITFSGEADQAPGTVPGDIIFVVQEKEHATFQRKGGNLIMEKKISLVEALCGFEMIVEHLDGRHLHIKTRPGEIIKPNQFKSVHGEGMPTHGNPFVKGQLVILFKVQFPESGSLSEKQLSMLKSTLPAPAPLAAVAESEECFLSEFDAEAAKAEQQQREAYDSDEERGGQRVQCQQQ
;
A
#
# COMPACT_ATOMS: atom_id res chain seq x y z
N MET A 1 29.56 47.72 35.08
CA MET A 1 30.19 48.14 33.83
C MET A 1 30.19 46.92 32.90
N PHE A 2 29.35 46.92 31.97
CA PHE A 2 29.39 46.53 30.58
C PHE A 2 27.93 46.46 30.12
N GLY A 3 27.44 47.64 29.76
CA GLY A 3 26.27 47.82 28.94
C GLY A 3 26.75 47.84 27.49
N GLY A 4 25.90 47.45 26.60
CA GLY A 4 26.13 47.75 25.19
C GLY A 4 25.61 46.65 24.26
N GLY A 5 24.53 46.97 23.57
CA GLY A 5 24.45 46.63 22.18
C GLY A 5 23.42 45.60 21.75
N PHE A 6 22.13 45.82 22.00
CA PHE A 6 21.08 45.13 21.26
C PHE A 6 20.03 46.08 20.63
N GLU A 7 20.47 47.28 20.26
CA GLU A 7 19.57 48.28 19.64
C GLU A 7 20.02 48.76 18.26
N SER A 8 20.51 47.85 17.41
CA SER A 8 20.90 48.21 16.04
C SER A 8 20.41 47.24 14.94
N PHE A 9 19.27 46.60 15.14
CA PHE A 9 18.73 45.72 14.06
C PHE A 9 17.32 46.13 13.58
N PHE A 10 16.74 47.21 14.05
CA PHE A 10 15.42 47.68 13.60
C PHE A 10 15.42 49.20 13.26
N GLY A 11 16.32 49.63 12.37
CA GLY A 11 16.38 51.04 11.97
C GLY A 11 17.08 51.25 10.64
N GLY A 12 16.69 50.54 9.63
CA GLY A 12 17.11 50.80 8.24
C GLY A 12 15.94 51.38 7.45
N GLY A 13 15.79 52.70 7.51
CA GLY A 13 14.86 53.47 6.73
C GLY A 13 15.10 53.27 5.23
N PHE A 14 14.03 52.96 4.52
CA PHE A 14 13.97 52.86 3.08
C PHE A 14 13.94 54.27 2.50
N GLU A 15 15.11 54.87 2.30
CA GLU A 15 15.24 56.12 1.56
C GLU A 15 15.43 55.81 0.09
N GLY A 16 14.40 56.10 -0.71
CA GLY A 16 14.40 55.97 -2.15
C GLY A 16 15.44 56.90 -2.80
N GLY A 17 16.43 56.31 -3.44
CA GLY A 17 17.33 56.96 -4.36
C GLY A 17 16.90 56.74 -5.82
N PRO A 18 16.93 57.75 -6.68
CA PRO A 18 16.45 57.66 -8.06
C PRO A 18 17.48 56.98 -8.98
N GLY A 19 17.02 55.99 -9.72
CA GLY A 19 17.40 55.69 -11.10
C GLY A 19 18.89 55.57 -11.43
N GLY A 20 19.45 54.33 -11.27
CA GLY A 20 20.55 53.90 -12.14
C GLY A 20 19.99 53.33 -13.43
N PRO A 21 20.71 53.38 -14.59
CA PRO A 21 20.20 52.85 -15.84
C PRO A 21 19.96 51.34 -15.72
N SER A 22 18.68 50.95 -15.82
CA SER A 22 18.26 49.56 -15.86
C SER A 22 18.92 48.90 -17.08
N LYS A 23 19.72 47.88 -16.84
CA LYS A 23 20.18 46.97 -17.91
C LYS A 23 18.96 46.47 -18.66
N PRO A 24 19.03 46.34 -19.99
CA PRO A 24 17.89 45.86 -20.79
C PRO A 24 17.56 44.43 -20.29
N VAL A 25 16.40 44.34 -19.66
CA VAL A 25 15.88 43.06 -19.15
C VAL A 25 15.45 42.21 -20.33
N ASP A 26 16.06 41.06 -20.53
CA ASP A 26 15.67 40.14 -21.60
C ASP A 26 14.38 39.41 -21.24
N ASN A 27 13.26 39.94 -21.72
CA ASN A 27 11.91 39.39 -21.56
C ASN A 27 11.37 38.73 -22.82
N ASN A 28 12.25 38.34 -23.78
CA ASN A 28 11.86 37.74 -25.05
C ASN A 28 11.87 36.22 -25.03
N LYS A 29 12.73 35.60 -24.24
CA LYS A 29 13.02 34.16 -24.24
C LYS A 29 11.78 33.28 -24.23
N PHE A 30 10.81 33.55 -23.35
CA PHE A 30 9.60 32.72 -23.24
C PHE A 30 8.65 32.91 -24.43
N TYR A 31 8.58 34.10 -24.99
CA TYR A 31 7.82 34.35 -26.22
C TYR A 31 8.46 33.67 -27.43
N GLU A 32 9.79 33.67 -27.53
CA GLU A 32 10.55 32.97 -28.57
C GLU A 32 10.44 31.46 -28.43
N ALA A 33 10.51 30.91 -27.19
CA ALA A 33 10.34 29.48 -26.91
C ALA A 33 8.96 28.96 -27.35
N LEU A 34 7.91 29.78 -27.23
CA LEU A 34 6.57 29.47 -27.73
C LEU A 34 6.33 29.88 -29.17
N GLY A 35 7.25 30.67 -29.79
CA GLY A 35 7.11 31.18 -31.14
C GLY A 35 5.93 32.13 -31.31
N VAL A 36 5.63 32.97 -30.30
CA VAL A 36 4.52 33.91 -30.28
C VAL A 36 5.01 35.36 -30.08
N ALA A 37 4.27 36.32 -30.58
CA ALA A 37 4.58 37.73 -30.37
C ALA A 37 4.25 38.17 -28.94
N LYS A 38 4.93 39.20 -28.41
CA LYS A 38 4.63 39.79 -27.09
C LYS A 38 3.19 40.29 -26.93
N THR A 39 2.52 40.59 -28.03
CA THR A 39 1.13 41.02 -28.04
C THR A 39 0.13 39.85 -28.14
N ALA A 40 0.62 38.61 -28.15
CA ALA A 40 -0.24 37.43 -28.29
C ALA A 40 -1.26 37.29 -27.16
N THR A 41 -2.46 36.89 -27.53
CA THR A 41 -3.55 36.61 -26.59
C THR A 41 -3.33 35.28 -25.87
N ALA A 42 -3.97 35.10 -24.71
CA ALA A 42 -3.88 33.85 -23.95
C ALA A 42 -4.33 32.60 -24.76
N ALA A 43 -5.27 32.81 -25.70
CA ALA A 43 -5.74 31.76 -26.60
C ALA A 43 -4.66 31.34 -27.62
N GLU A 44 -3.90 32.29 -28.16
CA GLU A 44 -2.80 32.04 -29.08
C GLU A 44 -1.61 31.35 -28.38
N ILE A 45 -1.25 31.80 -27.17
CA ILE A 45 -0.24 31.17 -26.33
C ILE A 45 -0.60 29.71 -26.06
N LYS A 46 -1.86 29.43 -25.70
CA LYS A 46 -2.34 28.06 -25.46
C LYS A 46 -2.31 27.19 -26.73
N LYS A 47 -2.63 27.77 -27.89
CA LYS A 47 -2.59 27.07 -29.18
C LYS A 47 -1.15 26.74 -29.59
N ALA A 48 -0.22 27.66 -29.41
CA ALA A 48 1.21 27.49 -29.68
C ALA A 48 1.81 26.39 -28.77
N TYR A 49 1.53 26.45 -27.48
CA TYR A 49 1.95 25.43 -26.51
C TYR A 49 1.48 24.04 -26.94
N ARG A 50 0.20 23.83 -27.23
CA ARG A 50 -0.32 22.52 -27.65
C ARG A 50 0.40 21.98 -28.88
N LYS A 51 0.68 22.83 -29.87
CA LYS A 51 1.38 22.44 -31.09
C LYS A 51 2.83 22.02 -30.82
N LEU A 52 3.53 22.78 -29.99
CA LEU A 52 4.93 22.52 -29.65
C LEU A 52 5.09 21.33 -28.68
N ALA A 53 4.20 21.20 -27.71
CA ALA A 53 4.17 20.08 -26.77
C ALA A 53 3.94 18.73 -27.47
N LEU A 54 3.05 18.68 -28.46
CA LEU A 54 2.81 17.48 -29.27
C LEU A 54 4.02 17.11 -30.15
N LYS A 55 4.76 18.11 -30.63
CA LYS A 55 5.94 17.92 -31.50
C LYS A 55 7.17 17.46 -30.70
N ASN A 56 7.37 18.03 -29.51
CA ASN A 56 8.57 17.81 -28.70
C ASN A 56 8.30 16.92 -27.48
N HIS A 57 7.24 16.08 -27.50
CA HIS A 57 6.92 15.18 -26.40
C HIS A 57 8.01 14.10 -26.24
N PRO A 58 8.50 13.83 -25.03
CA PRO A 58 9.57 12.84 -24.81
C PRO A 58 9.21 11.43 -25.28
N ASP A 59 7.92 11.02 -25.15
CA ASP A 59 7.45 9.70 -25.64
C ASP A 59 7.45 9.56 -27.16
N LYS A 60 7.58 10.69 -27.89
CA LYS A 60 7.65 10.73 -29.36
C LYS A 60 9.08 11.02 -29.88
N GLY A 61 10.08 10.94 -29.00
CA GLY A 61 11.47 11.20 -29.35
C GLY A 61 11.85 12.69 -29.41
N GLY A 62 11.04 13.57 -28.81
CA GLY A 62 11.36 14.99 -28.68
C GLY A 62 12.41 15.27 -27.61
N ASP A 63 13.06 16.43 -27.72
CA ASP A 63 14.07 16.87 -26.75
C ASP A 63 13.43 17.24 -25.42
N PRO A 64 13.81 16.57 -24.30
CA PRO A 64 13.25 16.82 -22.98
C PRO A 64 13.58 18.21 -22.42
N GLU A 65 14.71 18.80 -22.79
CA GLU A 65 15.11 20.16 -22.37
C GLU A 65 14.23 21.23 -23.03
N LEU A 66 14.00 21.08 -24.35
CA LEU A 66 13.06 21.95 -25.07
C LEU A 66 11.63 21.81 -24.54
N PHE A 67 11.20 20.60 -24.21
CA PHE A 67 9.88 20.37 -23.65
C PHE A 67 9.70 21.05 -22.29
N LYS A 68 10.70 21.00 -21.42
CA LYS A 68 10.71 21.72 -20.14
C LYS A 68 10.59 23.23 -20.35
N THR A 69 11.41 23.79 -21.23
CA THR A 69 11.43 25.22 -21.54
C THR A 69 10.07 25.70 -22.06
N ILE A 70 9.44 24.95 -22.98
CA ILE A 70 8.12 25.24 -23.55
C ILE A 70 7.05 25.20 -22.46
N THR A 71 7.14 24.22 -21.52
CA THR A 71 6.17 24.08 -20.43
C THR A 71 6.27 25.25 -19.45
N VAL A 72 7.49 25.63 -19.06
CA VAL A 72 7.75 26.78 -18.18
C VAL A 72 7.27 28.08 -18.83
N ALA A 73 7.58 28.30 -20.10
CA ALA A 73 7.14 29.48 -20.84
C ALA A 73 5.61 29.58 -20.89
N TYR A 74 4.91 28.48 -21.13
CA TYR A 74 3.44 28.45 -21.11
C TYR A 74 2.88 28.75 -19.71
N GLU A 75 3.45 28.20 -18.66
CA GLU A 75 2.99 28.38 -17.29
C GLU A 75 3.10 29.84 -16.83
N VAL A 76 4.17 30.54 -17.23
CA VAL A 76 4.38 31.96 -16.93
C VAL A 76 3.48 32.85 -17.79
N LEU A 77 3.39 32.60 -19.09
CA LEU A 77 2.68 33.48 -20.01
C LEU A 77 1.16 33.23 -20.09
N SER A 78 0.66 32.11 -19.57
CA SER A 78 -0.78 31.82 -19.54
C SER A 78 -1.55 32.55 -18.44
N ASP A 79 -0.86 32.96 -17.37
CA ASP A 79 -1.42 33.70 -16.25
C ASP A 79 -1.12 35.22 -16.43
N PRO A 80 -2.12 36.09 -16.42
CA PRO A 80 -1.92 37.54 -16.66
C PRO A 80 -1.00 38.15 -15.58
N GLU A 81 -1.12 37.79 -14.32
CA GLU A 81 -0.30 38.39 -13.26
C GLU A 81 1.17 37.97 -13.40
N LYS A 82 1.44 36.70 -13.74
CA LYS A 82 2.79 36.20 -13.96
C LYS A 82 3.43 36.76 -15.23
N ARG A 83 2.62 36.95 -16.25
CA ARG A 83 3.04 37.59 -17.52
C ARG A 83 3.48 39.02 -17.30
N GLU A 84 2.71 39.83 -16.54
CA GLU A 84 3.09 41.19 -16.18
C GLU A 84 4.40 41.26 -15.40
N LEU A 85 4.60 40.37 -14.45
CA LEU A 85 5.86 40.28 -13.70
C LEU A 85 7.04 39.88 -14.57
N TYR A 86 6.84 38.93 -15.51
CA TYR A 86 7.86 38.55 -16.48
C TYR A 86 8.18 39.66 -17.44
N ASP A 87 7.18 40.41 -17.91
CA ASP A 87 7.36 41.54 -18.80
C ASP A 87 8.09 42.73 -18.14
N GLN A 88 7.93 42.91 -16.81
CA GLN A 88 8.61 43.96 -16.03
C GLN A 88 10.04 43.56 -15.59
N TYR A 89 10.25 42.35 -15.14
CA TYR A 89 11.49 41.95 -14.47
C TYR A 89 12.29 40.89 -15.23
N GLY A 90 11.77 40.32 -16.32
CA GLY A 90 12.40 39.27 -17.11
C GLY A 90 12.66 37.98 -16.37
N GLU A 91 13.52 37.13 -16.91
CA GLU A 91 13.95 35.89 -16.30
C GLU A 91 14.80 36.12 -15.04
N GLU A 92 15.62 37.20 -14.99
CA GLU A 92 16.43 37.54 -13.84
C GLU A 92 15.59 37.99 -12.62
N GLY A 93 14.44 38.61 -12.83
CA GLY A 93 13.49 38.94 -11.77
C GLY A 93 12.84 37.72 -11.14
N LEU A 94 12.71 36.65 -11.90
CA LEU A 94 12.23 35.35 -11.43
C LEU A 94 13.34 34.55 -10.69
N GLN A 95 14.63 34.85 -10.95
CA GLN A 95 15.78 34.18 -10.36
C GLN A 95 16.35 34.90 -9.11
N ASN A 96 16.16 36.22 -8.98
CA ASN A 96 16.87 37.05 -7.99
C ASN A 96 16.17 37.17 -6.63
N GLY A 97 15.33 36.26 -6.24
CA GLY A 97 14.80 36.16 -4.88
C GLY A 97 15.82 35.58 -3.85
N GLY A 98 17.10 35.96 -3.92
CA GLY A 98 18.09 35.78 -2.84
C GLY A 98 18.81 34.44 -2.77
N GLY A 99 20.05 34.43 -3.27
CA GLY A 99 21.16 33.65 -2.66
C GLY A 99 21.13 32.12 -2.69
N GLY A 100 21.64 31.49 -3.76
CA GLY A 100 22.39 30.24 -3.55
C GLY A 100 21.64 28.92 -3.45
N ALA A 101 20.46 28.80 -4.00
CA ALA A 101 19.80 27.49 -4.17
C ALA A 101 19.39 27.29 -5.63
N ASP A 102 19.46 26.06 -6.11
CA ASP A 102 19.17 25.66 -7.49
C ASP A 102 17.88 26.33 -8.02
N ALA A 103 17.98 26.97 -9.17
CA ALA A 103 16.88 27.72 -9.82
C ALA A 103 15.58 26.91 -9.97
N SER A 104 15.70 25.59 -10.01
CA SER A 104 14.57 24.63 -10.03
C SER A 104 13.82 24.55 -8.69
N ASP A 105 14.53 24.67 -7.57
CA ASP A 105 13.92 24.58 -6.24
C ASP A 105 13.22 25.88 -5.82
N LEU A 106 13.78 27.02 -6.18
CA LEU A 106 13.15 28.35 -5.96
C LEU A 106 11.92 28.52 -6.85
N PHE A 107 11.98 28.07 -8.09
CA PHE A 107 10.84 28.03 -8.99
C PHE A 107 9.75 27.13 -8.43
N SER A 108 10.09 25.92 -7.95
CA SER A 108 9.17 25.00 -7.29
C SER A 108 8.57 25.57 -6.02
N GLN A 109 9.33 26.31 -5.23
CA GLN A 109 8.91 26.90 -3.97
C GLN A 109 8.01 28.12 -4.19
N PHE A 110 8.34 28.97 -5.17
CA PHE A 110 7.50 30.11 -5.55
C PHE A 110 6.18 29.65 -6.20
N PHE A 111 6.23 28.65 -7.09
CA PHE A 111 5.04 28.11 -7.73
C PHE A 111 4.21 27.18 -6.81
N ARG A 112 4.85 26.51 -5.83
CA ARG A 112 4.14 25.76 -4.80
C ARG A 112 3.60 26.64 -3.68
N GLY A 113 4.21 27.82 -3.44
CA GLY A 113 3.82 28.73 -2.37
C GLY A 113 2.67 29.67 -2.71
N GLN A 114 2.43 29.96 -4.01
CA GLN A 114 1.37 30.88 -4.46
C GLN A 114 0.09 30.16 -4.92
N GLY A 115 0.05 28.84 -4.85
CA GLY A 115 -1.21 28.12 -4.81
C GLY A 115 -1.95 28.64 -3.58
N GLY A 116 -2.73 29.73 -3.75
CA GLY A 116 -3.51 30.33 -2.68
C GLY A 116 -4.10 29.22 -1.82
N ARG A 117 -4.06 29.37 -0.51
CA ARG A 117 -4.82 28.55 0.43
C ARG A 117 -6.26 28.53 -0.11
N ARG A 118 -6.52 27.61 -1.06
CA ARG A 118 -7.90 27.22 -1.30
C ARG A 118 -8.45 26.98 0.07
N PRO A 119 -9.54 27.63 0.46
CA PRO A 119 -10.14 27.37 1.75
C PRO A 119 -10.18 25.84 1.83
N ARG A 120 -9.42 25.26 2.77
CA ARG A 120 -9.47 23.81 3.00
C ARG A 120 -10.92 23.52 3.21
N GLY A 121 -11.55 22.87 2.23
CA GLY A 121 -12.90 22.37 2.40
C GLY A 121 -12.94 21.58 3.70
N PRO A 122 -14.12 21.35 4.27
CA PRO A 122 -14.23 20.64 5.54
C PRO A 122 -13.37 19.39 5.48
N GLN A 123 -12.49 19.21 6.47
CA GLN A 123 -11.57 18.07 6.52
C GLN A 123 -12.41 16.79 6.58
N LYS A 124 -12.07 15.80 5.76
CA LYS A 124 -12.68 14.47 5.84
C LYS A 124 -12.15 13.78 7.10
N GLY A 125 -13.05 13.13 7.85
CA GLY A 125 -12.73 12.28 8.99
C GLY A 125 -11.92 11.04 8.56
N GLU A 126 -11.46 10.29 9.53
CA GLU A 126 -10.71 9.06 9.30
C GLU A 126 -11.61 7.94 8.74
N ASP A 127 -11.08 7.16 7.80
CA ASP A 127 -11.78 5.99 7.27
C ASP A 127 -11.60 4.80 8.21
N LEU A 128 -12.70 4.08 8.51
CA LEU A 128 -12.68 2.89 9.36
C LEU A 128 -12.57 1.63 8.50
N THR A 129 -11.51 0.86 8.69
CA THR A 129 -11.31 -0.39 7.96
C THR A 129 -11.63 -1.60 8.84
N HIS A 130 -12.53 -2.46 8.38
CA HIS A 130 -12.94 -3.69 9.06
C HIS A 130 -12.65 -4.92 8.20
N PRO A 131 -11.95 -5.95 8.73
CA PRO A 131 -11.77 -7.21 8.03
C PRO A 131 -13.06 -8.02 8.02
N LEU A 132 -13.51 -8.44 6.84
CA LEU A 132 -14.68 -9.30 6.64
C LEU A 132 -14.22 -10.71 6.28
N LYS A 133 -14.30 -11.65 7.24
CA LYS A 133 -13.93 -13.05 7.04
C LYS A 133 -15.04 -13.77 6.29
N VAL A 134 -14.75 -14.23 5.08
CA VAL A 134 -15.71 -14.86 4.15
C VAL A 134 -15.21 -16.26 3.80
N SER A 135 -16.11 -17.25 3.72
CA SER A 135 -15.78 -18.57 3.26
C SER A 135 -15.74 -18.66 1.71
N LEU A 136 -15.11 -19.69 1.16
CA LEU A 136 -15.06 -19.90 -0.29
C LEU A 136 -16.46 -20.12 -0.89
N GLU A 137 -17.35 -20.79 -0.18
CA GLU A 137 -18.73 -21.01 -0.57
C GLU A 137 -19.51 -19.71 -0.69
N ASP A 138 -19.31 -18.79 0.28
CA ASP A 138 -19.93 -17.47 0.27
C ASP A 138 -19.42 -16.62 -0.92
N LEU A 139 -18.14 -16.73 -1.28
CA LEU A 139 -17.55 -16.06 -2.44
C LEU A 139 -18.00 -16.69 -3.78
N TYR A 140 -18.33 -17.98 -3.77
CA TYR A 140 -18.82 -18.67 -4.96
C TYR A 140 -20.30 -18.37 -5.22
N ASN A 141 -21.13 -18.49 -4.18
CA ASN A 141 -22.58 -18.34 -4.28
C ASN A 141 -23.06 -16.90 -4.20
N GLY A 142 -22.26 -16.02 -3.60
CA GLY A 142 -22.65 -14.67 -3.19
C GLY A 142 -23.50 -14.72 -1.91
N LYS A 143 -23.34 -13.72 -1.05
CA LYS A 143 -24.06 -13.65 0.23
C LYS A 143 -24.23 -12.21 0.72
N THR A 144 -25.35 -11.93 1.33
CA THR A 144 -25.55 -10.67 2.06
C THR A 144 -25.36 -10.91 3.55
N VAL A 145 -24.43 -10.16 4.15
CA VAL A 145 -24.11 -10.25 5.58
C VAL A 145 -24.53 -8.96 6.27
N LYS A 146 -25.25 -9.05 7.38
CA LYS A 146 -25.61 -7.90 8.22
C LYS A 146 -24.58 -7.72 9.32
N LEU A 147 -23.87 -6.59 9.29
CA LEU A 147 -22.85 -6.27 10.27
C LEU A 147 -23.26 -5.05 11.09
N ALA A 148 -23.20 -5.19 12.42
CA ALA A 148 -23.43 -4.09 13.32
C ALA A 148 -22.11 -3.38 13.61
N VAL A 149 -22.02 -2.12 13.22
CA VAL A 149 -20.86 -1.25 13.47
C VAL A 149 -21.24 -0.22 14.52
N ASN A 150 -20.36 -0.01 15.49
CA ASN A 150 -20.48 1.07 16.45
C ASN A 150 -19.73 2.28 15.90
N ARG A 151 -20.41 3.42 15.79
CA ARG A 151 -19.83 4.67 15.30
C ARG A 151 -20.18 5.82 16.24
N ASP A 152 -19.33 6.82 16.24
CA ASP A 152 -19.59 8.07 16.92
C ASP A 152 -20.36 9.00 15.96
N VAL A 153 -21.55 9.44 16.40
CA VAL A 153 -22.40 10.39 15.64
C VAL A 153 -22.53 11.69 16.41
N LEU A 154 -22.73 12.78 15.69
CA LEU A 154 -22.99 14.07 16.32
C LEU A 154 -24.19 13.96 17.26
N CYS A 155 -24.03 14.48 18.48
CA CYS A 155 -25.09 14.45 19.48
C CYS A 155 -26.29 15.23 18.98
N SER A 156 -27.43 14.57 18.79
CA SER A 156 -28.70 15.15 18.32
C SER A 156 -29.22 16.29 19.18
N ARG A 157 -28.88 16.29 20.49
CA ARG A 157 -29.38 17.32 21.44
C ARG A 157 -28.59 18.63 21.34
N CYS A 158 -27.31 18.60 21.06
CA CYS A 158 -26.43 19.80 21.00
C CYS A 158 -25.79 20.00 19.63
N GLU A 159 -26.10 19.17 18.64
CA GLU A 159 -25.61 19.27 17.25
C GLU A 159 -24.07 19.42 17.17
N GLY A 160 -23.35 18.72 18.04
CA GLY A 160 -21.91 18.78 18.07
C GLY A 160 -21.33 19.99 18.84
N ARG A 161 -22.16 20.83 19.44
CA ARG A 161 -21.69 22.00 20.25
C ARG A 161 -21.12 21.58 21.61
N GLY A 162 -21.60 20.50 22.19
CA GLY A 162 -21.15 19.98 23.49
C GLY A 162 -21.83 20.62 24.70
N GLY A 163 -22.57 21.69 24.52
CA GLY A 163 -23.29 22.44 25.54
C GLY A 163 -24.49 23.19 25.01
N ALA A 164 -25.06 24.06 25.83
CA ALA A 164 -26.11 25.01 25.42
C ALA A 164 -25.55 25.97 24.36
N GLU A 165 -26.43 26.65 23.63
CA GLU A 165 -26.03 27.65 22.65
C GLU A 165 -25.29 28.81 23.32
N GLY A 166 -24.10 29.16 22.79
CA GLY A 166 -23.25 30.20 23.41
C GLY A 166 -22.47 29.76 24.65
N ALA A 167 -22.56 28.50 25.11
CA ALA A 167 -21.82 28.00 26.26
C ALA A 167 -20.31 27.81 26.05
N GLU A 168 -19.86 27.75 24.80
CA GLU A 168 -18.43 27.68 24.47
C GLU A 168 -17.75 29.02 24.74
N LYS A 169 -16.79 29.03 25.66
CA LYS A 169 -15.95 30.17 25.97
C LYS A 169 -14.51 29.89 25.62
N THR A 170 -13.75 30.93 25.32
CA THR A 170 -12.31 30.80 25.16
C THR A 170 -11.71 30.25 26.45
N CYS A 171 -10.82 29.27 26.34
CA CYS A 171 -10.19 28.68 27.52
C CYS A 171 -9.29 29.72 28.21
N ASP A 172 -9.57 30.05 29.47
CA ASP A 172 -8.83 31.06 30.23
C ASP A 172 -7.37 30.66 30.44
N THR A 173 -7.08 29.38 30.61
CA THR A 173 -5.75 28.83 30.86
C THR A 173 -4.78 28.99 29.70
N CYS A 174 -5.26 28.79 28.47
CA CYS A 174 -4.43 28.86 27.25
C CYS A 174 -4.81 30.03 26.33
N GLN A 175 -5.78 30.83 26.70
CA GLN A 175 -6.29 31.97 25.92
C GLN A 175 -6.59 31.62 24.45
N GLY A 176 -7.20 30.45 24.25
CA GLY A 176 -7.56 29.95 22.92
C GLY A 176 -6.47 29.20 22.16
N ARG A 177 -5.23 29.18 22.64
CA ARG A 177 -4.09 28.55 21.93
C ARG A 177 -4.10 27.02 21.95
N GLY A 178 -4.84 26.39 22.86
CA GLY A 178 -4.90 24.94 22.99
C GLY A 178 -3.67 24.31 23.65
N MET A 179 -2.56 25.02 23.71
CA MET A 179 -1.29 24.56 24.29
C MET A 179 -0.84 25.51 25.42
N ARG A 180 -0.15 24.94 26.39
CA ARG A 180 0.48 25.65 27.48
C ARG A 180 2.00 25.54 27.37
N VAL A 181 2.67 26.66 27.46
CA VAL A 181 4.13 26.72 27.49
C VAL A 181 4.56 26.66 28.94
N GLN A 182 5.38 25.70 29.31
CA GLN A 182 6.01 25.58 30.61
C GLN A 182 7.50 25.77 30.45
N LEU A 183 8.04 26.72 31.27
CA LEU A 183 9.47 26.96 31.38
C LEU A 183 10.01 26.01 32.48
N ARG A 184 10.87 25.09 32.12
CA ARG A 184 11.53 24.19 33.07
C ARG A 184 13.00 24.59 33.18
N HIS A 185 13.43 24.94 34.38
CA HIS A 185 14.84 25.18 34.68
C HIS A 185 15.55 23.83 34.80
N ILE A 186 16.53 23.57 33.94
CA ILE A 186 17.31 22.33 33.92
C ILE A 186 18.58 22.49 34.71
N ALA A 187 19.21 23.68 34.63
CA ALA A 187 20.45 24.04 35.34
C ALA A 187 20.48 25.55 35.57
N PRO A 188 21.36 26.09 36.46
CA PRO A 188 21.53 27.49 36.64
C PRO A 188 21.85 28.19 35.31
N GLY A 189 20.93 29.07 34.84
CA GLY A 189 21.04 29.77 33.56
C GLY A 189 20.50 29.04 32.33
N MET A 190 20.06 27.76 32.42
CA MET A 190 19.44 27.00 31.34
C MET A 190 17.95 26.83 31.58
N VAL A 191 17.13 27.42 30.70
CA VAL A 191 15.66 27.31 30.72
C VAL A 191 15.23 26.59 29.46
N GLN A 192 14.54 25.44 29.63
CA GLN A 192 13.90 24.73 28.54
C GLN A 192 12.43 25.09 28.46
N GLN A 193 12.00 25.48 27.28
CA GLN A 193 10.61 25.75 26.98
C GLN A 193 9.93 24.46 26.47
N MET A 194 9.02 23.90 27.28
CA MET A 194 8.22 22.76 26.91
C MET A 194 6.80 23.20 26.55
N GLN A 195 6.31 22.77 25.39
CA GLN A 195 4.92 22.95 25.00
C GLN A 195 4.15 21.69 25.37
N SER A 196 3.09 21.84 26.16
CA SER A 196 2.19 20.75 26.53
C SER A 196 0.75 21.11 26.16
N VAL A 197 -0.05 20.09 25.86
CA VAL A 197 -1.48 20.25 25.60
C VAL A 197 -2.14 20.84 26.85
N CYS A 198 -2.97 21.87 26.68
CA CYS A 198 -3.68 22.51 27.80
C CYS A 198 -4.59 21.48 28.49
N PRO A 199 -4.44 21.24 29.81
CA PRO A 199 -5.23 20.21 30.52
C PRO A 199 -6.72 20.53 30.57
N ASP A 200 -7.10 21.82 30.63
CA ASP A 200 -8.48 22.25 30.81
C ASP A 200 -9.30 22.11 29.53
N CYS A 201 -8.76 22.54 28.39
CA CYS A 201 -9.43 22.45 27.09
C CYS A 201 -8.98 21.24 26.23
N ARG A 202 -7.98 20.47 26.68
CA ARG A 202 -7.43 19.30 25.97
C ARG A 202 -7.08 19.59 24.50
N GLY A 203 -6.47 20.74 24.27
CA GLY A 203 -6.05 21.15 22.93
C GLY A 203 -7.09 21.93 22.13
N GLN A 204 -8.35 21.97 22.55
CA GLN A 204 -9.43 22.59 21.78
C GLN A 204 -9.42 24.14 21.81
N GLY A 205 -8.71 24.75 22.72
CA GLY A 205 -8.68 26.21 22.90
C GLY A 205 -9.97 26.81 23.50
N LYS A 206 -11.05 26.01 23.58
CA LYS A 206 -12.37 26.40 24.13
C LYS A 206 -12.74 25.50 25.28
N SER A 207 -13.49 26.03 26.25
CA SER A 207 -13.98 25.28 27.41
C SER A 207 -15.48 25.55 27.63
N ILE A 208 -16.19 24.56 28.17
CA ILE A 208 -17.59 24.64 28.54
C ILE A 208 -17.68 24.36 30.03
N ARG A 209 -18.35 25.25 30.78
CA ARG A 209 -18.57 25.04 32.20
C ARG A 209 -19.37 23.78 32.46
N GLU A 210 -19.16 23.11 33.57
CA GLU A 210 -19.86 21.85 33.88
C GLU A 210 -21.40 21.97 33.92
N SER A 211 -21.90 23.10 34.41
CA SER A 211 -23.34 23.43 34.44
C SER A 211 -23.96 23.47 33.05
N ASP A 212 -23.22 23.91 32.05
CA ASP A 212 -23.70 24.22 30.71
C ASP A 212 -23.41 23.07 29.71
N ARG A 213 -22.76 21.98 30.18
CA ARG A 213 -22.49 20.80 29.37
C ARG A 213 -23.77 20.08 28.97
N CYS A 214 -23.84 19.62 27.73
CA CYS A 214 -24.93 18.81 27.25
C CYS A 214 -25.10 17.54 28.08
N LYS A 215 -26.29 17.31 28.66
CA LYS A 215 -26.58 16.14 29.51
C LYS A 215 -26.50 14.83 28.74
N ALA A 216 -26.74 14.81 27.41
CA ALA A 216 -26.71 13.62 26.58
C ALA A 216 -25.29 13.16 26.27
N CYS A 217 -24.41 14.05 25.78
CA CYS A 217 -23.02 13.70 25.42
C CYS A 217 -22.01 14.07 26.51
N LYS A 218 -22.44 14.67 27.61
CA LYS A 218 -21.55 15.11 28.72
C LYS A 218 -20.35 15.96 28.24
N GLY A 219 -20.58 16.81 27.24
CA GLY A 219 -19.56 17.67 26.65
C GLY A 219 -18.67 17.00 25.57
N LYS A 220 -18.86 15.70 25.28
CA LYS A 220 -18.07 14.98 24.26
C LYS A 220 -18.40 15.38 22.82
N LYS A 221 -19.50 16.08 22.59
CA LYS A 221 -20.02 16.52 21.28
C LYS A 221 -20.58 15.38 20.42
N VAL A 222 -20.19 14.13 20.67
CA VAL A 222 -20.60 12.92 19.95
C VAL A 222 -21.25 11.90 20.88
N THR A 223 -22.08 11.04 20.34
CA THR A 223 -22.74 9.91 21.02
C THR A 223 -22.51 8.64 20.21
N LYS A 224 -22.39 7.49 20.90
CA LYS A 224 -22.23 6.20 20.24
C LYS A 224 -23.55 5.69 19.70
N GLU A 225 -23.57 5.35 18.42
CA GLU A 225 -24.69 4.72 17.72
C GLU A 225 -24.26 3.34 17.20
N ARG A 226 -25.17 2.37 17.31
CA ARG A 226 -25.00 1.06 16.68
C ARG A 226 -25.82 1.02 15.41
N LYS A 227 -25.15 1.02 14.24
CA LYS A 227 -25.80 0.91 12.93
C LYS A 227 -25.56 -0.47 12.33
N VAL A 228 -26.60 -1.06 11.76
CA VAL A 228 -26.50 -2.31 11.01
C VAL A 228 -26.34 -1.98 9.54
N LEU A 229 -25.23 -2.43 8.95
CA LEU A 229 -24.94 -2.28 7.53
C LEU A 229 -25.15 -3.64 6.84
N GLU A 230 -25.80 -3.63 5.69
CA GLU A 230 -25.95 -4.80 4.83
C GLU A 230 -24.79 -4.81 3.82
N VAL A 231 -23.89 -5.77 4.02
CA VAL A 231 -22.72 -5.93 3.15
C VAL A 231 -23.02 -7.02 2.13
N HIS A 232 -23.05 -6.66 0.86
CA HIS A 232 -23.28 -7.59 -0.23
C HIS A 232 -21.93 -8.15 -0.72
N ILE A 233 -21.76 -9.46 -0.54
CA ILE A 233 -20.62 -10.20 -1.08
C ILE A 233 -21.03 -10.72 -2.45
N GLU A 234 -20.42 -10.17 -3.49
CA GLU A 234 -20.68 -10.57 -4.86
C GLU A 234 -19.92 -11.85 -5.23
N LYS A 235 -20.48 -12.62 -6.17
CA LYS A 235 -19.83 -13.82 -6.70
C LYS A 235 -18.48 -13.50 -7.32
N GLY A 236 -17.46 -14.28 -6.96
CA GLY A 236 -16.12 -14.13 -7.51
C GLY A 236 -15.27 -13.03 -6.88
N MET A 237 -15.74 -12.30 -5.87
CA MET A 237 -14.90 -11.33 -5.14
C MET A 237 -13.59 -11.97 -4.71
N ARG A 238 -12.51 -11.17 -4.72
CA ARG A 238 -11.15 -11.63 -4.39
C ARG A 238 -10.78 -11.27 -2.97
N ASN A 239 -9.84 -12.02 -2.41
CA ASN A 239 -9.20 -11.66 -1.16
C ASN A 239 -8.58 -10.26 -1.25
N GLY A 240 -8.77 -9.41 -0.23
CA GLY A 240 -8.33 -8.02 -0.21
C GLY A 240 -9.24 -7.03 -0.94
N GLN A 241 -10.32 -7.48 -1.57
CA GLN A 241 -11.28 -6.57 -2.22
C GLN A 241 -12.02 -5.74 -1.18
N ARG A 242 -12.23 -4.46 -1.51
CA ARG A 242 -12.81 -3.45 -0.62
C ARG A 242 -14.26 -3.19 -0.98
N ILE A 243 -15.12 -3.11 0.04
CA ILE A 243 -16.51 -2.69 -0.07
C ILE A 243 -16.65 -1.43 0.76
N THR A 244 -16.89 -0.29 0.11
CA THR A 244 -16.88 1.04 0.75
C THR A 244 -18.30 1.54 0.98
N PHE A 245 -18.56 1.99 2.20
CA PHE A 245 -19.78 2.69 2.58
C PHE A 245 -19.40 4.14 2.87
N SER A 246 -19.73 5.03 1.93
CA SER A 246 -19.31 6.43 1.98
C SER A 246 -20.08 7.20 3.06
N GLY A 247 -19.33 7.98 3.87
CA GLY A 247 -19.88 8.87 4.89
C GLY A 247 -20.47 8.16 6.11
N GLU A 248 -20.21 6.88 6.29
CA GLU A 248 -20.78 6.07 7.38
C GLU A 248 -19.84 5.88 8.57
N ALA A 249 -18.60 6.42 8.51
CA ALA A 249 -17.66 6.37 9.63
C ALA A 249 -18.00 7.38 10.73
N ASP A 250 -17.09 7.56 11.67
CA ASP A 250 -17.26 8.44 12.81
C ASP A 250 -17.46 9.90 12.38
N GLN A 251 -18.39 10.56 13.03
CA GLN A 251 -18.69 11.98 12.83
C GLN A 251 -17.98 12.80 13.91
N ALA A 252 -17.35 13.89 13.48
CA ALA A 252 -16.80 14.89 14.40
C ALA A 252 -17.26 16.28 13.98
N PRO A 253 -17.38 17.23 14.94
CA PRO A 253 -17.82 18.58 14.65
C PRO A 253 -16.87 19.29 13.65
N GLY A 254 -17.45 19.83 12.57
CA GLY A 254 -16.70 20.58 11.56
C GLY A 254 -15.93 19.73 10.55
N THR A 255 -16.12 18.40 10.54
CA THR A 255 -15.54 17.48 9.57
C THR A 255 -16.62 16.76 8.79
N VAL A 256 -16.31 16.37 7.55
CA VAL A 256 -17.15 15.45 6.77
C VAL A 256 -16.86 14.04 7.26
N PRO A 257 -17.86 13.19 7.54
CA PRO A 257 -17.63 11.82 7.95
C PRO A 257 -16.73 11.06 6.98
N GLY A 258 -15.85 10.21 7.50
CA GLY A 258 -15.05 9.26 6.72
C GLY A 258 -15.91 8.12 6.17
N ASP A 259 -15.27 7.15 5.53
CA ASP A 259 -15.92 5.97 4.95
C ASP A 259 -15.68 4.74 5.82
N ILE A 260 -16.64 3.81 5.84
CA ILE A 260 -16.43 2.47 6.39
C ILE A 260 -16.04 1.56 5.23
N ILE A 261 -14.88 0.91 5.36
CA ILE A 261 -14.31 0.04 4.33
C ILE A 261 -14.25 -1.38 4.89
N PHE A 262 -15.02 -2.30 4.30
CA PHE A 262 -14.89 -3.72 4.59
C PHE A 262 -13.91 -4.34 3.61
N VAL A 263 -12.87 -5.01 4.15
CA VAL A 263 -11.87 -5.72 3.36
C VAL A 263 -12.16 -7.21 3.45
N VAL A 264 -12.45 -7.82 2.30
CA VAL A 264 -12.72 -9.26 2.19
C VAL A 264 -11.47 -10.05 2.57
N GLN A 265 -11.59 -10.93 3.56
CA GLN A 265 -10.57 -11.90 3.94
C GLN A 265 -11.12 -13.31 3.72
N GLU A 266 -10.51 -14.03 2.79
CA GLU A 266 -10.85 -15.40 2.49
C GLU A 266 -10.41 -16.32 3.65
N LYS A 267 -11.33 -17.18 4.12
CA LYS A 267 -11.01 -18.22 5.10
C LYS A 267 -10.42 -19.44 4.38
N GLU A 268 -9.50 -20.11 5.04
CA GLU A 268 -8.99 -21.41 4.56
C GLU A 268 -10.12 -22.42 4.48
N HIS A 269 -10.15 -23.18 3.37
CA HIS A 269 -11.11 -24.23 3.14
C HIS A 269 -10.44 -25.60 3.22
N ALA A 270 -11.15 -26.61 3.74
CA ALA A 270 -10.58 -27.94 4.02
C ALA A 270 -10.09 -28.68 2.77
N THR A 271 -10.79 -28.53 1.67
CA THR A 271 -10.56 -29.30 0.42
C THR A 271 -10.05 -28.44 -0.74
N PHE A 272 -10.45 -27.20 -0.82
CA PHE A 272 -10.15 -26.33 -1.95
C PHE A 272 -9.23 -25.18 -1.57
N GLN A 273 -8.29 -24.88 -2.44
CA GLN A 273 -7.46 -23.68 -2.36
C GLN A 273 -7.70 -22.84 -3.61
N ARG A 274 -8.01 -21.57 -3.43
CA ARG A 274 -8.22 -20.65 -4.55
C ARG A 274 -6.90 -20.11 -5.08
N LYS A 275 -6.69 -20.18 -6.40
CA LYS A 275 -5.61 -19.45 -7.10
C LYS A 275 -6.21 -18.66 -8.27
N GLY A 276 -6.45 -17.38 -8.03
CA GLY A 276 -7.10 -16.50 -9.01
C GLY A 276 -8.55 -16.94 -9.33
N GLY A 277 -8.81 -17.34 -10.57
CA GLY A 277 -10.08 -17.90 -11.01
C GLY A 277 -10.18 -19.43 -10.84
N ASN A 278 -9.09 -20.12 -10.51
CA ASN A 278 -9.07 -21.56 -10.40
C ASN A 278 -9.20 -22.03 -8.95
N LEU A 279 -9.81 -23.19 -8.77
CA LEU A 279 -9.83 -23.95 -7.53
C LEU A 279 -8.81 -25.07 -7.63
N ILE A 280 -7.98 -25.25 -6.62
CA ILE A 280 -7.02 -26.36 -6.54
C ILE A 280 -7.43 -27.25 -5.39
N MET A 281 -7.45 -28.57 -5.63
CA MET A 281 -7.60 -29.58 -4.59
C MET A 281 -6.52 -30.64 -4.71
N GLU A 282 -6.10 -31.19 -3.58
CA GLU A 282 -5.20 -32.33 -3.54
C GLU A 282 -6.03 -33.62 -3.36
N LYS A 283 -5.73 -34.65 -4.15
CA LYS A 283 -6.34 -35.97 -4.01
C LYS A 283 -5.26 -37.04 -3.93
N LYS A 284 -5.30 -37.83 -2.89
CA LYS A 284 -4.48 -39.03 -2.75
C LYS A 284 -5.20 -40.18 -3.43
N ILE A 285 -4.51 -40.88 -4.30
CA ILE A 285 -5.01 -42.07 -5.01
C ILE A 285 -4.02 -43.21 -4.84
N SER A 286 -4.48 -44.45 -4.85
CA SER A 286 -3.62 -45.63 -4.84
C SER A 286 -2.92 -45.82 -6.17
N LEU A 287 -1.85 -46.62 -6.20
CA LEU A 287 -1.15 -46.99 -7.44
C LEU A 287 -2.06 -47.69 -8.43
N VAL A 288 -2.97 -48.55 -7.95
CA VAL A 288 -3.94 -49.27 -8.81
C VAL A 288 -4.88 -48.27 -9.46
N GLU A 289 -5.43 -47.34 -8.73
CA GLU A 289 -6.30 -46.27 -9.27
C GLU A 289 -5.57 -45.40 -10.28
N ALA A 290 -4.28 -45.11 -10.04
CA ALA A 290 -3.45 -44.33 -10.94
C ALA A 290 -3.20 -45.03 -12.30
N LEU A 291 -3.09 -46.36 -12.30
CA LEU A 291 -2.81 -47.18 -13.50
C LEU A 291 -4.09 -47.63 -14.22
N CYS A 292 -5.11 -48.10 -13.48
CA CYS A 292 -6.33 -48.70 -14.04
C CYS A 292 -7.47 -47.68 -14.21
N GLY A 293 -7.29 -46.47 -13.69
CA GLY A 293 -8.37 -45.48 -13.67
C GLY A 293 -9.20 -45.55 -12.38
N PHE A 294 -9.93 -44.48 -12.09
CA PHE A 294 -10.80 -44.40 -10.93
C PHE A 294 -11.99 -43.47 -11.18
N GLU A 295 -12.94 -43.55 -10.28
CA GLU A 295 -14.09 -42.67 -10.22
C GLU A 295 -14.14 -42.04 -8.82
N MET A 296 -14.46 -40.75 -8.74
CA MET A 296 -14.64 -40.08 -7.46
C MET A 296 -15.80 -39.10 -7.51
N ILE A 297 -16.40 -38.88 -6.35
CA ILE A 297 -17.40 -37.84 -6.14
C ILE A 297 -16.78 -36.75 -5.31
N VAL A 298 -16.90 -35.50 -5.77
CA VAL A 298 -16.42 -34.32 -5.08
C VAL A 298 -17.61 -33.42 -4.85
N GLU A 299 -17.83 -33.03 -3.59
CA GLU A 299 -18.80 -32.01 -3.23
C GLU A 299 -18.21 -30.63 -3.56
N HIS A 300 -18.91 -29.89 -4.44
CA HIS A 300 -18.49 -28.57 -4.89
C HIS A 300 -19.01 -27.47 -3.96
N LEU A 301 -18.45 -26.25 -4.08
CA LEU A 301 -18.80 -25.08 -3.25
C LEU A 301 -20.27 -24.64 -3.33
N ASP A 302 -21.00 -25.07 -4.34
CA ASP A 302 -22.44 -24.84 -4.52
C ASP A 302 -23.32 -26.02 -4.01
N GLY A 303 -22.71 -27.03 -3.39
CA GLY A 303 -23.40 -28.22 -2.89
C GLY A 303 -23.70 -29.27 -3.97
N ARG A 304 -23.30 -29.07 -5.26
CA ARG A 304 -23.40 -30.09 -6.28
C ARG A 304 -22.36 -31.19 -6.10
N HIS A 305 -22.70 -32.41 -6.43
CA HIS A 305 -21.76 -33.52 -6.46
C HIS A 305 -21.20 -33.68 -7.87
N LEU A 306 -19.90 -33.48 -8.03
CA LEU A 306 -19.19 -33.68 -9.29
C LEU A 306 -18.71 -35.13 -9.35
N HIS A 307 -19.19 -35.89 -10.33
CA HIS A 307 -18.71 -37.24 -10.60
C HIS A 307 -17.56 -37.17 -11.60
N ILE A 308 -16.36 -37.34 -11.16
CA ILE A 308 -15.13 -37.24 -11.94
C ILE A 308 -14.63 -38.65 -12.25
N LYS A 309 -14.44 -38.93 -13.53
CA LYS A 309 -13.95 -40.23 -14.05
C LYS A 309 -12.70 -40.02 -14.89
N THR A 310 -11.78 -40.95 -14.81
CA THR A 310 -10.64 -41.01 -15.73
C THR A 310 -11.10 -41.63 -17.05
N ARG A 311 -10.46 -41.24 -18.14
CA ARG A 311 -10.71 -41.88 -19.45
C ARG A 311 -10.12 -43.29 -19.48
N PRO A 312 -10.73 -44.25 -20.20
CA PRO A 312 -10.18 -45.59 -20.35
C PRO A 312 -8.74 -45.55 -20.88
N GLY A 313 -7.82 -46.24 -20.22
CA GLY A 313 -6.41 -46.26 -20.59
C GLY A 313 -5.59 -44.99 -20.20
N GLU A 314 -6.18 -44.05 -19.51
CA GLU A 314 -5.47 -42.87 -19.03
C GLU A 314 -4.73 -43.19 -17.73
N ILE A 315 -3.41 -43.00 -17.72
CA ILE A 315 -2.54 -43.20 -16.56
C ILE A 315 -2.24 -41.85 -15.91
N ILE A 316 -2.34 -41.78 -14.59
CA ILE A 316 -2.02 -40.61 -13.80
C ILE A 316 -0.64 -40.74 -13.18
N LYS A 317 0.25 -39.78 -13.49
CA LYS A 317 1.60 -39.74 -12.93
C LYS A 317 1.59 -39.10 -11.51
N PRO A 318 2.55 -39.44 -10.62
CA PRO A 318 2.72 -38.76 -9.37
C PRO A 318 2.88 -37.22 -9.54
N ASN A 319 2.22 -36.44 -8.69
CA ASN A 319 2.19 -34.99 -8.73
C ASN A 319 1.68 -34.38 -10.07
N GLN A 320 0.89 -35.14 -10.81
CA GLN A 320 0.26 -34.64 -12.04
C GLN A 320 -0.95 -33.77 -11.73
N PHE A 321 -1.09 -32.69 -12.47
CA PHE A 321 -2.28 -31.83 -12.45
C PHE A 321 -3.25 -32.27 -13.57
N LYS A 322 -4.52 -32.39 -13.24
CA LYS A 322 -5.63 -32.51 -14.19
C LYS A 322 -6.65 -31.43 -13.90
N SER A 323 -7.41 -31.03 -14.90
CA SER A 323 -8.40 -29.96 -14.74
C SER A 323 -9.77 -30.35 -15.25
N VAL A 324 -10.78 -29.84 -14.55
CA VAL A 324 -12.18 -29.87 -14.98
C VAL A 324 -12.57 -28.44 -15.36
N HIS A 325 -12.96 -28.25 -16.62
CA HIS A 325 -13.33 -26.93 -17.15
C HIS A 325 -14.67 -26.46 -16.59
N GLY A 326 -14.78 -25.15 -16.31
CA GLY A 326 -16.02 -24.53 -15.87
C GLY A 326 -16.42 -24.81 -14.42
N GLU A 327 -15.57 -25.49 -13.64
CA GLU A 327 -15.82 -25.82 -12.23
C GLU A 327 -14.81 -25.10 -11.30
N GLY A 328 -14.27 -23.96 -11.73
CA GLY A 328 -13.49 -23.04 -10.91
C GLY A 328 -14.35 -21.93 -10.32
N MET A 329 -13.70 -20.91 -9.73
CA MET A 329 -14.39 -19.74 -9.18
C MET A 329 -15.02 -18.89 -10.29
N PRO A 330 -16.20 -18.30 -10.05
CA PRO A 330 -16.79 -17.33 -10.95
C PRO A 330 -15.93 -16.06 -11.01
N THR A 331 -15.97 -15.39 -12.17
CA THR A 331 -15.31 -14.10 -12.36
C THR A 331 -16.17 -12.99 -11.77
N HIS A 332 -15.57 -12.13 -10.95
CA HIS A 332 -16.26 -10.95 -10.43
C HIS A 332 -16.75 -10.04 -11.58
N GLY A 333 -18.00 -9.62 -11.51
CA GLY A 333 -18.67 -8.86 -12.57
C GLY A 333 -19.24 -9.71 -13.72
N ASN A 334 -18.74 -10.93 -13.94
CA ASN A 334 -19.31 -11.87 -14.92
C ASN A 334 -19.36 -13.31 -14.37
N PRO A 335 -20.36 -13.65 -13.55
CA PRO A 335 -20.41 -14.92 -12.84
C PRO A 335 -20.66 -16.14 -13.73
N PHE A 336 -21.02 -15.94 -15.00
CA PHE A 336 -21.18 -17.02 -15.99
C PHE A 336 -19.84 -17.57 -16.48
N VAL A 337 -18.78 -16.75 -16.41
CA VAL A 337 -17.43 -17.18 -16.75
C VAL A 337 -16.77 -17.70 -15.48
N LYS A 338 -16.53 -19.02 -15.46
CA LYS A 338 -15.87 -19.71 -14.36
C LYS A 338 -14.47 -20.18 -14.79
N GLY A 339 -13.56 -20.27 -13.83
CA GLY A 339 -12.25 -20.87 -14.03
C GLY A 339 -12.30 -22.40 -14.11
N GLN A 340 -11.22 -23.04 -13.73
CA GLN A 340 -11.06 -24.50 -13.77
C GLN A 340 -10.90 -25.03 -12.33
N LEU A 341 -11.41 -26.24 -12.11
CA LEU A 341 -11.06 -27.04 -10.95
C LEU A 341 -9.81 -27.85 -11.32
N VAL A 342 -8.70 -27.58 -10.66
CA VAL A 342 -7.41 -28.24 -10.86
C VAL A 342 -7.20 -29.24 -9.73
N ILE A 343 -6.92 -30.49 -10.07
CA ILE A 343 -6.71 -31.55 -9.11
C ILE A 343 -5.25 -31.98 -9.17
N LEU A 344 -4.56 -31.91 -8.04
CA LEU A 344 -3.22 -32.43 -7.85
C LEU A 344 -3.31 -33.84 -7.30
N PHE A 345 -2.87 -34.81 -8.09
CA PHE A 345 -2.89 -36.23 -7.71
C PHE A 345 -1.59 -36.62 -7.01
N LYS A 346 -1.72 -37.10 -5.76
CA LYS A 346 -0.63 -37.75 -5.01
C LYS A 346 -0.82 -39.23 -5.02
N VAL A 347 0.02 -39.94 -5.79
CA VAL A 347 -0.04 -41.39 -5.86
C VAL A 347 0.61 -42.00 -4.63
N GLN A 348 -0.16 -42.83 -3.93
CA GLN A 348 0.33 -43.58 -2.78
C GLN A 348 0.80 -44.97 -3.27
N PHE A 349 2.09 -45.24 -3.03
CA PHE A 349 2.67 -46.55 -3.28
C PHE A 349 2.39 -47.46 -2.09
N PRO A 350 2.28 -48.81 -2.34
CA PRO A 350 2.17 -49.79 -1.26
C PRO A 350 3.43 -49.78 -0.40
N GLU A 351 3.30 -50.09 0.88
CA GLU A 351 4.42 -50.18 1.80
C GLU A 351 5.41 -51.29 1.41
N SER A 352 6.67 -51.10 1.75
CA SER A 352 7.72 -52.11 1.51
C SER A 352 7.34 -53.42 2.14
N GLY A 353 7.42 -54.53 1.37
CA GLY A 353 7.08 -55.88 1.86
C GLY A 353 5.57 -56.23 1.87
N SER A 354 4.67 -55.31 1.50
CA SER A 354 3.22 -55.59 1.46
C SER A 354 2.78 -56.48 0.29
N LEU A 355 3.62 -56.62 -0.72
CA LEU A 355 3.32 -57.41 -1.91
C LEU A 355 4.00 -58.79 -1.84
N SER A 356 3.24 -59.85 -2.10
CA SER A 356 3.77 -61.23 -2.18
C SER A 356 4.57 -61.45 -3.45
N GLU A 357 5.45 -62.43 -3.50
CA GLU A 357 6.25 -62.80 -4.70
C GLU A 357 5.39 -63.09 -5.92
N LYS A 358 4.22 -63.74 -5.76
CA LYS A 358 3.27 -63.97 -6.83
C LYS A 358 2.73 -62.69 -7.42
N GLN A 359 2.39 -61.72 -6.59
CA GLN A 359 1.91 -60.39 -7.04
C GLN A 359 3.01 -59.63 -7.78
N LEU A 360 4.24 -59.67 -7.28
CA LEU A 360 5.41 -59.05 -7.90
C LEU A 360 5.70 -59.67 -9.29
N SER A 361 5.56 -60.99 -9.43
CA SER A 361 5.76 -61.65 -10.71
C SER A 361 4.68 -61.30 -11.73
N MET A 362 3.42 -61.18 -11.29
CA MET A 362 2.32 -60.69 -12.15
C MET A 362 2.54 -59.24 -12.58
N LEU A 363 2.96 -58.35 -11.68
CA LEU A 363 3.29 -56.96 -12.03
C LEU A 363 4.42 -56.87 -13.05
N LYS A 364 5.49 -57.69 -12.88
CA LYS A 364 6.60 -57.76 -13.85
C LYS A 364 6.18 -58.21 -15.23
N SER A 365 5.17 -59.12 -15.34
CA SER A 365 4.67 -59.59 -16.63
C SER A 365 3.74 -58.56 -17.30
N THR A 366 3.05 -57.71 -16.54
CA THR A 366 2.05 -56.78 -17.03
C THR A 366 2.62 -55.43 -17.38
N LEU A 367 3.63 -54.97 -16.63
CA LEU A 367 4.28 -53.68 -16.85
C LEU A 367 5.45 -53.82 -17.85
N PRO A 368 5.85 -52.72 -18.53
CA PRO A 368 7.02 -52.72 -19.42
C PRO A 368 8.27 -53.24 -18.69
N ALA A 369 9.01 -54.08 -19.39
CA ALA A 369 10.28 -54.62 -18.85
C ALA A 369 11.26 -53.48 -18.49
N PRO A 370 12.02 -53.63 -17.40
CA PRO A 370 13.06 -52.67 -17.04
C PRO A 370 14.13 -52.60 -18.16
N ALA A 371 14.83 -51.48 -18.23
CA ALA A 371 15.94 -51.30 -19.17
C ALA A 371 17.01 -52.38 -18.92
N PRO A 372 17.62 -52.96 -19.97
CA PRO A 372 18.66 -53.96 -19.80
C PRO A 372 19.86 -53.33 -19.06
N LEU A 373 20.42 -54.10 -18.11
CA LEU A 373 21.65 -53.70 -17.41
C LEU A 373 22.81 -53.67 -18.40
N ALA A 374 23.65 -52.67 -18.35
CA ALA A 374 24.90 -52.65 -19.09
C ALA A 374 25.78 -53.81 -18.58
N ALA A 375 26.35 -54.59 -19.48
CA ALA A 375 27.32 -55.64 -19.15
C ALA A 375 28.64 -54.99 -18.69
N VAL A 376 28.87 -54.99 -17.37
CA VAL A 376 30.13 -54.49 -16.76
C VAL A 376 30.88 -55.71 -16.27
N ALA A 377 32.21 -55.78 -16.52
CA ALA A 377 33.04 -56.94 -16.23
C ALA A 377 33.23 -57.18 -14.70
N GLU A 378 33.25 -56.11 -13.93
CA GLU A 378 33.31 -56.15 -12.45
C GLU A 378 32.32 -55.16 -11.87
N SER A 379 31.44 -55.64 -10.98
CA SER A 379 30.49 -54.81 -10.25
C SER A 379 30.42 -55.25 -8.80
N GLU A 380 30.40 -54.31 -7.88
CA GLU A 380 30.14 -54.58 -6.46
C GLU A 380 28.64 -54.46 -6.17
N GLU A 381 28.11 -55.41 -5.39
CA GLU A 381 26.71 -55.41 -4.99
C GLU A 381 26.54 -54.43 -3.78
N CYS A 382 25.75 -53.35 -3.98
CA CYS A 382 25.39 -52.38 -2.97
C CYS A 382 23.89 -52.36 -2.75
N PHE A 383 23.45 -52.32 -1.50
CA PHE A 383 22.05 -52.20 -1.16
C PHE A 383 21.68 -50.73 -0.85
N LEU A 384 20.50 -50.31 -1.36
CA LEU A 384 19.97 -49.00 -1.07
C LEU A 384 19.46 -48.92 0.35
N SER A 385 19.87 -47.91 1.10
CA SER A 385 19.34 -47.52 2.40
C SER A 385 18.52 -46.22 2.28
N GLU A 386 17.66 -45.98 3.26
CA GLU A 386 16.93 -44.71 3.30
C GLU A 386 17.91 -43.57 3.59
N PHE A 387 17.87 -42.55 2.79
CA PHE A 387 18.68 -41.34 2.95
C PHE A 387 17.94 -40.33 3.85
N ASP A 388 18.44 -40.18 5.08
CA ASP A 388 17.97 -39.12 5.97
C ASP A 388 18.73 -37.82 5.67
N ALA A 389 18.03 -36.92 5.00
CA ALA A 389 18.58 -35.61 4.58
C ALA A 389 18.90 -34.70 5.79
N GLU A 390 18.21 -34.88 6.92
CA GLU A 390 18.46 -34.10 8.13
C GLU A 390 19.71 -34.63 8.86
N ALA A 391 19.83 -35.92 8.98
CA ALA A 391 21.02 -36.57 9.54
C ALA A 391 22.29 -36.27 8.71
N ALA A 392 22.17 -36.35 7.38
CA ALA A 392 23.28 -36.02 6.47
C ALA A 392 23.72 -34.56 6.57
N LYS A 393 22.79 -33.61 6.74
CA LYS A 393 23.13 -32.21 6.98
C LYS A 393 23.79 -31.99 8.33
N ALA A 394 23.32 -32.70 9.37
CA ALA A 394 23.91 -32.63 10.70
C ALA A 394 25.35 -33.19 10.72
N GLU A 395 25.58 -34.32 10.03
CA GLU A 395 26.93 -34.88 9.86
C GLU A 395 27.84 -33.95 9.06
N GLN A 396 27.34 -33.30 8.00
CA GLN A 396 28.13 -32.36 7.23
C GLN A 396 28.51 -31.13 8.06
N GLN A 397 27.58 -30.58 8.85
CA GLN A 397 27.87 -29.47 9.75
C GLN A 397 28.88 -29.87 10.86
N GLN A 398 28.80 -31.09 11.37
CA GLN A 398 29.79 -31.61 12.34
C GLN A 398 31.17 -31.75 11.71
N ARG A 399 31.28 -32.23 10.46
CA ARG A 399 32.58 -32.32 9.74
C ARG A 399 33.16 -30.94 9.48
N GLU A 400 32.36 -29.99 9.00
CA GLU A 400 32.81 -28.61 8.79
C GLU A 400 33.25 -27.92 10.09
N ALA A 401 32.60 -28.23 11.23
CA ALA A 401 33.01 -27.74 12.55
C ALA A 401 34.35 -28.34 12.97
N TYR A 402 34.58 -29.63 12.69
CA TYR A 402 35.84 -30.32 13.03
C TYR A 402 37.02 -29.81 12.20
N ASP A 403 36.84 -29.61 10.90
CA ASP A 403 37.86 -29.03 9.99
C ASP A 403 38.23 -27.59 10.38
N SER A 404 37.27 -26.80 10.87
CA SER A 404 37.54 -25.43 11.35
C SER A 404 38.35 -25.34 12.63
N ASP A 405 38.29 -26.39 13.47
CA ASP A 405 39.08 -26.46 14.72
C ASP A 405 40.54 -26.94 14.46
N GLU A 406 40.78 -27.78 13.45
CA GLU A 406 42.14 -28.16 13.04
C GLU A 406 42.92 -26.99 12.42
N GLU A 407 42.29 -26.11 11.66
CA GLU A 407 42.95 -24.89 11.10
C GLU A 407 43.30 -23.87 12.20
N ARG A 408 42.60 -23.84 13.32
CA ARG A 408 42.89 -22.94 14.45
C ARG A 408 43.98 -23.45 15.40
N GLY A 409 44.33 -24.75 15.35
CA GLY A 409 45.35 -25.37 16.20
C GLY A 409 46.80 -25.12 15.82
N GLY A 410 47.09 -24.45 14.69
CA GLY A 410 48.41 -24.31 14.09
C GLY A 410 49.29 -23.15 14.56
N GLN A 411 48.87 -22.28 15.46
CA GLN A 411 49.75 -21.22 16.00
C GLN A 411 50.54 -21.70 17.20
N ARG A 412 51.75 -22.21 16.91
CA ARG A 412 52.79 -22.47 17.95
C ARG A 412 53.18 -21.16 18.61
N VAL A 413 52.88 -21.04 19.88
CA VAL A 413 53.41 -19.98 20.75
C VAL A 413 54.89 -20.27 20.98
N GLN A 414 55.76 -19.47 20.35
CA GLN A 414 57.19 -19.48 20.60
C GLN A 414 57.47 -18.69 21.89
N CYS A 415 57.67 -19.43 23.01
CA CYS A 415 58.20 -18.82 24.23
C CYS A 415 59.63 -18.41 24.01
N GLN A 416 59.93 -17.12 23.93
CA GLN A 416 61.28 -16.58 24.12
C GLN A 416 61.51 -16.43 25.63
N GLN A 417 62.45 -17.26 26.16
CA GLN A 417 63.14 -16.96 27.43
C GLN A 417 64.23 -15.91 27.18
N GLN A 418 64.12 -14.80 27.88
CA GLN A 418 65.24 -14.09 28.53
C GLN A 418 64.68 -13.26 29.66
#